data_463095d6228d6c81037458a31e3e88cc
#
_entry.id   463095d6228d6c81037458a31e3e88cc
#
_cell.length_a   1.000
_cell.length_b   1.000
_cell.length_c   1.000
_cell.angle_alpha   90.00
_cell.angle_beta   90.00
_cell.angle_gamma   90.00
#
_symmetry.space_group_name_H-M   'P 1'
#
loop_
_entity.id
_entity.type
_entity.pdbx_description
1 polymer ?
#
loop_
_entity_poly.entity_id
_entity_poly.type
_entity_poly.pdbx_seq_one_letter_code
_entity_poly.pdbx_strand_id
1 'polypeptide(L)'
;MEYKEWHYPQLEIDLDKLEDNLRALKSRMDASGIRLAGVVKGFNGLPWAARIYERVGYSSIASSRLEQLHHLRMNGIAVPLMLIRIPMMSEVEETARWTDISLHSEPEVLRAMERAVKAAAGKRRHKVILMVDLGDLREGYWDHEEMVQTCLYVERRLPHVHLSGVGVNLSCYGSVRATPEKMQMLLAIARRVEDAIGRPLEIVSGGATSSYPMIHTGTMPAGINHLRIGENILTAQDIADSWGVHDADYLRNDVFRLEAEVVEVKEKPTYPQGELGADAFGRKPVYEDRGLRLRAILALGRADIGDMETLRPTMPGVTVVGGSSDHCILDVTDAPQPVQVGDVLSFRLCYSHVLYATQRDDVPVVVCP
;
A
#
# COMPACT_ATOMS: atom_id res chain seq x y z
N MET A 1 6.23 -11.78 24.37
CA MET A 1 4.91 -12.31 24.79
C MET A 1 4.66 -13.54 23.97
N GLU A 2 4.43 -14.70 24.60
CA GLU A 2 3.94 -15.88 23.90
C GLU A 2 2.47 -15.57 23.53
N TYR A 3 2.21 -15.31 22.26
CA TYR A 3 0.84 -15.22 21.76
C TYR A 3 0.24 -16.64 21.83
N LYS A 4 -0.88 -16.75 22.52
CA LYS A 4 -1.66 -17.98 22.53
C LYS A 4 -2.15 -18.27 21.11
N GLU A 5 -2.09 -19.55 20.69
CA GLU A 5 -2.37 -20.03 19.33
C GLU A 5 -3.81 -19.81 18.82
N TRP A 6 -4.66 -19.03 19.53
CA TRP A 6 -6.09 -18.85 19.22
C TRP A 6 -6.58 -17.51 19.73
N HIS A 7 -6.45 -16.50 18.87
CA HIS A 7 -7.01 -15.18 19.10
C HIS A 7 -7.73 -14.72 17.84
N TYR A 8 -9.05 -14.59 17.95
CA TYR A 8 -9.82 -13.87 16.97
C TYR A 8 -10.07 -12.44 17.46
N PRO A 9 -10.10 -11.44 16.56
CA PRO A 9 -9.85 -11.58 15.12
C PRO A 9 -8.39 -11.91 14.80
N GLN A 10 -8.17 -12.66 13.71
CA GLN A 10 -6.82 -12.92 13.20
C GLN A 10 -6.77 -12.65 11.69
N LEU A 11 -5.59 -12.23 11.22
CA LEU A 11 -5.31 -12.04 9.80
C LEU A 11 -4.46 -13.21 9.30
N GLU A 12 -5.04 -14.01 8.43
CA GLU A 12 -4.30 -15.07 7.74
C GLU A 12 -3.60 -14.52 6.49
N ILE A 13 -2.38 -15.01 6.23
CA ILE A 13 -1.67 -14.76 4.98
C ILE A 13 -1.24 -16.08 4.35
N ASP A 14 -1.55 -16.23 3.06
CA ASP A 14 -1.12 -17.33 2.21
C ASP A 14 0.14 -16.89 1.44
N LEU A 15 1.30 -17.42 1.86
CA LEU A 15 2.59 -17.04 1.29
C LEU A 15 2.79 -17.55 -0.14
N ASP A 16 2.19 -18.66 -0.50
CA ASP A 16 2.28 -19.21 -1.87
C ASP A 16 1.49 -18.32 -2.83
N LYS A 17 0.30 -17.89 -2.44
CA LYS A 17 -0.48 -16.91 -3.24
C LYS A 17 0.19 -15.55 -3.31
N LEU A 18 0.85 -15.11 -2.22
CA LEU A 18 1.67 -13.90 -2.24
C LEU A 18 2.80 -14.03 -3.27
N GLU A 19 3.51 -15.17 -3.27
CA GLU A 19 4.57 -15.42 -4.23
C GLU A 19 4.06 -15.52 -5.67
N ASP A 20 2.90 -16.15 -5.90
CA ASP A 20 2.23 -16.19 -7.21
C ASP A 20 2.00 -14.77 -7.76
N ASN A 21 1.42 -13.88 -6.94
CA ASN A 21 1.18 -12.49 -7.33
C ASN A 21 2.48 -11.74 -7.64
N LEU A 22 3.49 -11.92 -6.80
CA LEU A 22 4.80 -11.31 -6.98
C LEU A 22 5.44 -11.74 -8.30
N ARG A 23 5.41 -13.02 -8.62
CA ARG A 23 5.96 -13.58 -9.87
C ARG A 23 5.17 -13.12 -11.09
N ALA A 24 3.85 -13.13 -11.00
CA ALA A 24 2.97 -12.71 -12.11
C ALA A 24 3.19 -11.24 -12.47
N LEU A 25 3.27 -10.35 -11.47
CA LEU A 25 3.55 -8.93 -11.69
C LEU A 25 4.96 -8.71 -12.21
N LYS A 26 5.96 -9.37 -11.61
CA LYS A 26 7.37 -9.25 -12.05
C LYS A 26 7.54 -9.64 -13.51
N SER A 27 6.98 -10.76 -13.94
CA SER A 27 7.06 -11.23 -15.33
C SER A 27 6.49 -10.21 -16.32
N ARG A 28 5.35 -9.59 -16.01
CA ARG A 28 4.72 -8.56 -16.88
C ARG A 28 5.54 -7.27 -16.93
N MET A 29 6.11 -6.87 -15.81
CA MET A 29 6.95 -5.67 -15.74
C MET A 29 8.27 -5.89 -16.49
N ASP A 30 8.90 -7.04 -16.33
CA ASP A 30 10.12 -7.39 -17.07
C ASP A 30 9.88 -7.40 -18.58
N ALA A 31 8.75 -7.95 -19.04
CA ALA A 31 8.36 -7.92 -20.44
C ALA A 31 8.16 -6.49 -20.98
N SER A 32 7.85 -5.54 -20.10
CA SER A 32 7.69 -4.11 -20.43
C SER A 32 8.97 -3.28 -20.18
N GLY A 33 10.08 -3.91 -19.75
CA GLY A 33 11.34 -3.23 -19.43
C GLY A 33 11.27 -2.38 -18.15
N ILE A 34 10.33 -2.66 -17.24
CA ILE A 34 10.07 -1.88 -16.04
C ILE A 34 10.59 -2.60 -14.80
N ARG A 35 11.43 -1.93 -14.03
CA ARG A 35 11.90 -2.39 -12.72
C ARG A 35 10.85 -2.14 -11.64
N LEU A 36 10.68 -3.10 -10.74
CA LEU A 36 9.74 -3.01 -9.65
C LEU A 36 10.40 -2.69 -8.30
N ALA A 37 9.87 -1.68 -7.63
CA ALA A 37 9.97 -1.55 -6.18
C ALA A 37 8.71 -2.19 -5.55
N GLY A 38 8.91 -3.22 -4.77
CA GLY A 38 7.83 -3.90 -4.05
C GLY A 38 7.48 -3.16 -2.77
N VAL A 39 6.26 -2.65 -2.68
CA VAL A 39 5.83 -1.83 -1.54
C VAL A 39 5.23 -2.70 -0.45
N VAL A 40 5.87 -2.72 0.72
CA VAL A 40 5.54 -3.60 1.85
C VAL A 40 4.76 -2.93 2.98
N LYS A 41 4.44 -1.64 2.85
CA LYS A 41 3.75 -0.88 3.91
C LYS A 41 2.37 -1.45 4.26
N GLY A 42 1.70 -2.09 3.30
CA GLY A 42 0.35 -2.62 3.44
C GLY A 42 0.26 -3.79 4.43
N PHE A 43 1.36 -4.54 4.59
CA PHE A 43 1.46 -5.63 5.57
C PHE A 43 2.56 -5.37 6.61
N ASN A 44 2.71 -4.12 7.01
CA ASN A 44 3.62 -3.66 8.06
C ASN A 44 5.10 -4.06 7.89
N GLY A 45 5.53 -4.37 6.66
CA GLY A 45 6.92 -4.75 6.39
C GLY A 45 7.36 -6.03 7.11
N LEU A 46 6.47 -7.02 7.28
CA LEU A 46 6.79 -8.29 7.92
C LEU A 46 7.99 -8.97 7.21
N PRO A 47 9.13 -9.21 7.90
CA PRO A 47 10.37 -9.64 7.23
C PRO A 47 10.25 -10.98 6.52
N TRP A 48 9.52 -11.93 7.06
CA TRP A 48 9.33 -13.25 6.47
C TRP A 48 8.52 -13.20 5.16
N ALA A 49 7.55 -12.30 5.03
CA ALA A 49 6.84 -12.02 3.79
C ALA A 49 7.72 -11.20 2.81
N ALA A 50 8.44 -10.20 3.32
CA ALA A 50 9.34 -9.37 2.52
C ALA A 50 10.50 -10.17 1.86
N ARG A 51 10.95 -11.27 2.47
CA ARG A 51 11.94 -12.18 1.86
C ARG A 51 11.49 -12.79 0.54
N ILE A 52 10.18 -12.92 0.31
CA ILE A 52 9.65 -13.44 -0.95
C ILE A 52 9.92 -12.44 -2.08
N TYR A 53 9.81 -11.13 -1.83
CA TYR A 53 10.15 -10.09 -2.80
C TYR A 53 11.62 -10.17 -3.24
N GLU A 54 12.52 -10.37 -2.27
CA GLU A 54 13.95 -10.55 -2.54
C GLU A 54 14.20 -11.84 -3.36
N ARG A 55 13.58 -12.96 -2.98
CA ARG A 55 13.69 -14.24 -3.68
C ARG A 55 13.15 -14.19 -5.12
N VAL A 56 12.07 -13.48 -5.36
CA VAL A 56 11.47 -13.28 -6.68
C VAL A 56 12.30 -12.29 -7.54
N GLY A 57 13.17 -11.49 -6.94
CA GLY A 57 14.09 -10.61 -7.65
C GLY A 57 13.53 -9.23 -7.94
N TYR A 58 12.79 -8.65 -7.01
CA TYR A 58 12.41 -7.24 -7.07
C TYR A 58 13.64 -6.34 -6.98
N SER A 59 13.66 -5.23 -7.71
CA SER A 59 14.81 -4.33 -7.77
C SER A 59 15.07 -3.56 -6.47
N SER A 60 14.04 -3.39 -5.67
CA SER A 60 14.06 -2.79 -4.34
C SER A 60 12.80 -3.16 -3.56
N ILE A 61 12.88 -3.06 -2.23
CA ILE A 61 11.72 -3.11 -1.34
C ILE A 61 11.48 -1.70 -0.81
N ALA A 62 10.21 -1.29 -0.80
CA ALA A 62 9.83 0.07 -0.49
C ALA A 62 8.79 0.17 0.63
N SER A 63 8.93 1.16 1.48
CA SER A 63 7.90 1.54 2.47
C SER A 63 7.85 3.05 2.66
N SER A 64 6.69 3.54 3.10
CA SER A 64 6.53 4.92 3.57
C SER A 64 6.90 5.09 5.06
N ARG A 65 7.28 4.01 5.75
CA ARG A 65 7.67 4.00 7.16
C ARG A 65 9.11 3.56 7.31
N LEU A 66 9.92 4.45 7.86
CA LEU A 66 11.35 4.18 8.05
C LEU A 66 11.59 3.03 9.03
N GLU A 67 10.76 2.93 10.05
CA GLU A 67 10.80 1.86 11.05
C GLU A 67 10.67 0.47 10.40
N GLN A 68 9.78 0.33 9.42
CA GLN A 68 9.62 -0.91 8.67
C GLN A 68 10.88 -1.25 7.87
N LEU A 69 11.47 -0.26 7.19
CA LEU A 69 12.71 -0.46 6.43
C LEU A 69 13.90 -0.80 7.33
N HIS A 70 14.01 -0.12 8.48
CA HIS A 70 14.98 -0.46 9.53
C HIS A 70 14.79 -1.91 9.99
N HIS A 71 13.55 -2.31 10.32
CA HIS A 71 13.23 -3.67 10.75
C HIS A 71 13.61 -4.72 9.69
N LEU A 72 13.32 -4.45 8.42
CA LEU A 72 13.75 -5.31 7.30
C LEU A 72 15.27 -5.45 7.24
N ARG A 73 16.00 -4.35 7.35
CA ARG A 73 17.48 -4.37 7.31
C ARG A 73 18.06 -5.16 8.47
N MET A 74 17.52 -4.99 9.68
CA MET A 74 17.94 -5.74 10.88
C MET A 74 17.63 -7.24 10.77
N ASN A 75 16.63 -7.62 9.97
CA ASN A 75 16.31 -9.01 9.66
C ASN A 75 17.04 -9.56 8.42
N GLY A 76 18.08 -8.87 7.94
CA GLY A 76 18.98 -9.37 6.90
C GLY A 76 18.45 -9.30 5.47
N ILE A 77 17.44 -8.45 5.19
CA ILE A 77 17.03 -8.14 3.81
C ILE A 77 18.16 -7.35 3.14
N ALA A 78 18.74 -7.92 2.07
CA ALA A 78 19.91 -7.37 1.39
C ALA A 78 19.59 -6.51 0.18
N VAL A 79 18.43 -6.72 -0.45
CA VAL A 79 17.96 -5.91 -1.59
C VAL A 79 17.87 -4.42 -1.22
N PRO A 80 18.10 -3.48 -2.17
CA PRO A 80 17.99 -2.05 -1.90
C PRO A 80 16.66 -1.68 -1.24
N LEU A 81 16.74 -0.87 -0.17
CA LEU A 81 15.57 -0.38 0.57
C LEU A 81 15.26 1.06 0.16
N MET A 82 13.99 1.33 -0.11
CA MET A 82 13.51 2.61 -0.64
C MET A 82 12.47 3.25 0.26
N LEU A 83 12.75 4.46 0.76
CA LEU A 83 11.74 5.25 1.46
C LEU A 83 10.90 6.03 0.45
N ILE A 84 9.59 5.74 0.42
CA ILE A 84 8.63 6.31 -0.56
C ILE A 84 7.71 7.39 0.01
N ARG A 85 7.97 7.86 1.21
CA ARG A 85 7.47 9.13 1.74
C ARG A 85 8.63 10.12 1.73
N ILE A 86 8.36 11.39 1.47
CA ILE A 86 9.37 12.44 1.63
C ILE A 86 9.89 12.38 3.08
N PRO A 87 11.21 12.26 3.30
CA PRO A 87 11.76 12.14 4.64
C PRO A 87 11.43 13.36 5.51
N MET A 88 11.06 13.12 6.76
CA MET A 88 10.97 14.18 7.74
C MET A 88 12.39 14.67 8.09
N MET A 89 12.53 15.95 8.40
CA MET A 89 13.84 16.52 8.79
C MET A 89 14.42 15.77 10.00
N SER A 90 13.58 15.33 10.92
CA SER A 90 13.96 14.58 12.13
C SER A 90 14.40 13.13 11.87
N GLU A 91 14.13 12.57 10.69
CA GLU A 91 14.49 11.17 10.36
C GLU A 91 15.55 11.07 9.26
N VAL A 92 16.12 12.21 8.81
CA VAL A 92 17.09 12.25 7.72
C VAL A 92 18.34 11.40 8.00
N GLU A 93 18.87 11.46 9.22
CA GLU A 93 20.06 10.69 9.59
C GLU A 93 19.81 9.19 9.55
N GLU A 94 18.67 8.74 10.07
CA GLU A 94 18.26 7.34 10.04
C GLU A 94 17.89 6.90 8.62
N THR A 95 17.26 7.78 7.81
CA THR A 95 17.03 7.51 6.38
C THR A 95 18.35 7.27 5.66
N ALA A 96 19.35 8.13 5.88
CA ALA A 96 20.69 7.95 5.30
C ALA A 96 21.35 6.65 5.77
N ARG A 97 21.08 6.18 6.98
CA ARG A 97 21.68 4.98 7.55
C ARG A 97 21.04 3.69 7.04
N TRP A 98 19.72 3.64 6.96
CA TRP A 98 18.97 2.39 6.79
C TRP A 98 18.40 2.17 5.39
N THR A 99 18.41 3.21 4.55
CA THR A 99 17.87 3.11 3.19
C THR A 99 18.95 3.38 2.13
N ASP A 100 18.68 2.95 0.93
CA ASP A 100 19.57 3.13 -0.23
C ASP A 100 19.04 4.19 -1.18
N ILE A 101 17.70 4.37 -1.19
CA ILE A 101 16.96 5.25 -2.09
C ILE A 101 15.88 5.97 -1.29
N SER A 102 15.64 7.26 -1.60
CA SER A 102 14.49 8.01 -1.06
C SER A 102 13.88 8.98 -2.07
N LEU A 103 12.59 9.27 -1.88
CA LEU A 103 11.85 10.27 -2.68
C LEU A 103 12.00 11.65 -2.05
N HIS A 104 12.13 12.68 -2.87
CA HIS A 104 12.32 14.05 -2.41
C HIS A 104 11.55 15.07 -3.25
N SER A 105 11.11 16.16 -2.60
CA SER A 105 10.54 17.35 -3.22
C SER A 105 10.95 18.65 -2.51
N GLU A 106 11.83 18.57 -1.50
CA GLU A 106 12.24 19.71 -0.68
C GLU A 106 13.77 19.89 -0.71
N PRO A 107 14.27 21.06 -1.17
CA PRO A 107 15.71 21.35 -1.19
C PRO A 107 16.37 21.32 0.19
N GLU A 108 15.64 21.70 1.25
CA GLU A 108 16.14 21.68 2.63
C GLU A 108 16.45 20.24 3.09
N VAL A 109 15.54 19.30 2.77
CA VAL A 109 15.70 17.89 3.13
C VAL A 109 16.88 17.28 2.34
N LEU A 110 17.06 17.66 1.06
CA LEU A 110 18.21 17.23 0.24
C LEU A 110 19.55 17.73 0.83
N ARG A 111 19.62 18.99 1.30
CA ARG A 111 20.81 19.51 1.98
C ARG A 111 21.08 18.80 3.31
N ALA A 112 20.03 18.45 4.05
CA ALA A 112 20.18 17.66 5.28
C ALA A 112 20.66 16.26 4.97
N MET A 113 20.12 15.60 3.92
CA MET A 113 20.55 14.28 3.47
C MET A 113 22.04 14.27 3.06
N GLU A 114 22.50 15.29 2.33
CA GLU A 114 23.93 15.45 1.99
C GLU A 114 24.81 15.44 3.25
N ARG A 115 24.44 16.21 4.28
CA ARG A 115 25.18 16.23 5.55
C ARG A 115 25.15 14.90 6.27
N ALA A 116 24.00 14.24 6.31
CA ALA A 116 23.81 12.96 6.98
C ALA A 116 24.63 11.85 6.30
N VAL A 117 24.56 11.76 4.97
CA VAL A 117 25.32 10.74 4.22
C VAL A 117 26.83 10.97 4.35
N LYS A 118 27.29 12.25 4.30
CA LYS A 118 28.68 12.62 4.52
C LYS A 118 29.19 12.20 5.91
N ALA A 119 28.35 12.38 6.93
CA ALA A 119 28.68 12.01 8.32
C ALA A 119 28.69 10.48 8.54
N ALA A 120 27.90 9.73 7.79
CA ALA A 120 27.84 8.27 7.84
C ALA A 120 29.05 7.66 7.12
N ALA A 121 30.22 7.73 7.72
CA ALA A 121 31.50 7.30 7.14
C ALA A 121 31.42 5.90 6.48
N GLY A 122 31.90 5.79 5.23
CA GLY A 122 31.99 4.54 4.46
C GLY A 122 30.76 4.15 3.66
N LYS A 123 29.67 4.91 3.66
CA LYS A 123 28.50 4.66 2.80
C LYS A 123 28.76 5.09 1.35
N ARG A 124 28.17 4.31 0.43
CA ARG A 124 27.97 4.74 -0.96
C ARG A 124 27.08 6.00 -0.99
N ARG A 125 27.16 6.77 -2.06
CA ARG A 125 26.24 7.88 -2.32
C ARG A 125 24.79 7.41 -2.17
N HIS A 126 23.98 8.17 -1.43
CA HIS A 126 22.56 7.86 -1.27
C HIS A 126 21.80 8.27 -2.52
N LYS A 127 20.96 7.37 -3.05
CA LYS A 127 20.19 7.62 -4.26
C LYS A 127 18.91 8.40 -3.94
N VAL A 128 18.63 9.44 -4.72
CA VAL A 128 17.41 10.23 -4.60
C VAL A 128 16.64 10.25 -5.92
N ILE A 129 15.31 10.24 -5.80
CA ILE A 129 14.38 10.48 -6.90
C ILE A 129 13.58 11.73 -6.55
N LEU A 130 13.66 12.76 -7.40
CA LEU A 130 12.87 13.97 -7.21
C LEU A 130 11.46 13.76 -7.77
N MET A 131 10.47 14.15 -6.99
CA MET A 131 9.06 13.95 -7.34
C MET A 131 8.51 15.19 -8.04
N VAL A 132 7.75 14.96 -9.11
CA VAL A 132 6.96 16.00 -9.79
C VAL A 132 5.48 15.78 -9.49
N ASP A 133 4.76 16.86 -9.24
CA ASP A 133 3.30 16.84 -9.16
C ASP A 133 2.70 17.10 -10.54
N LEU A 134 1.98 16.13 -11.07
CA LEU A 134 1.25 16.24 -12.34
C LEU A 134 -0.26 16.41 -12.14
N GLY A 135 -0.65 16.99 -11.01
CA GLY A 135 -2.03 17.37 -10.71
C GLY A 135 -2.72 16.55 -9.63
N ASP A 136 -2.06 15.56 -9.00
CA ASP A 136 -2.62 14.84 -7.86
C ASP A 136 -2.61 15.69 -6.56
N LEU A 137 -1.84 16.77 -6.55
CA LEU A 137 -1.74 17.80 -5.50
C LEU A 137 -1.36 17.21 -4.13
N ARG A 138 -0.43 16.25 -4.12
CA ARG A 138 0.12 15.66 -2.90
C ARG A 138 1.58 16.07 -2.72
N GLU A 139 2.53 15.23 -3.11
CA GLU A 139 3.96 15.55 -3.04
C GLU A 139 4.55 15.74 -4.44
N GLY A 140 5.55 16.62 -4.53
CA GLY A 140 6.28 16.87 -5.77
C GLY A 140 6.32 18.34 -6.13
N TYR A 141 7.22 18.68 -7.05
CA TYR A 141 7.34 20.02 -7.60
C TYR A 141 6.16 20.31 -8.54
N TRP A 142 5.40 21.36 -8.23
CA TRP A 142 4.40 21.92 -9.14
C TRP A 142 5.04 22.77 -10.23
N ASP A 143 6.05 23.56 -9.87
CA ASP A 143 6.87 24.29 -10.84
C ASP A 143 7.97 23.37 -11.39
N HIS A 144 7.81 22.98 -12.65
CA HIS A 144 8.76 22.10 -13.32
C HIS A 144 10.12 22.73 -13.57
N GLU A 145 10.20 24.07 -13.66
CA GLU A 145 11.49 24.76 -13.79
C GLU A 145 12.26 24.71 -12.47
N GLU A 146 11.58 24.98 -11.35
CA GLU A 146 12.17 24.84 -10.01
C GLU A 146 12.71 23.41 -9.80
N MET A 147 11.95 22.38 -10.25
CA MET A 147 12.41 20.99 -10.19
C MET A 147 13.71 20.77 -10.98
N VAL A 148 13.79 21.26 -12.22
CA VAL A 148 15.00 21.13 -13.06
C VAL A 148 16.19 21.82 -12.38
N GLN A 149 16.00 23.01 -11.83
CA GLN A 149 17.05 23.74 -11.10
C GLN A 149 17.48 22.99 -9.84
N THR A 150 16.54 22.36 -9.13
CA THR A 150 16.88 21.54 -7.95
C THR A 150 17.65 20.29 -8.36
N CYS A 151 17.26 19.61 -9.44
CA CYS A 151 18.03 18.48 -9.98
C CYS A 151 19.47 18.88 -10.33
N LEU A 152 19.64 20.02 -11.00
CA LEU A 152 20.95 20.56 -11.33
C LEU A 152 21.77 20.93 -10.07
N TYR A 153 21.12 21.48 -9.05
CA TYR A 153 21.74 21.76 -7.76
C TYR A 153 22.23 20.47 -7.09
N VAL A 154 21.40 19.44 -7.03
CA VAL A 154 21.79 18.11 -6.48
C VAL A 154 23.02 17.58 -7.20
N GLU A 155 22.98 17.56 -8.53
CA GLU A 155 24.07 17.02 -9.37
C GLU A 155 25.40 17.77 -9.13
N ARG A 156 25.35 19.08 -9.02
CA ARG A 156 26.57 19.93 -8.95
C ARG A 156 27.07 20.20 -7.53
N ARG A 157 26.20 20.18 -6.53
CA ARG A 157 26.49 20.68 -5.18
C ARG A 157 26.39 19.66 -4.05
N LEU A 158 25.79 18.50 -4.30
CA LEU A 158 25.57 17.47 -3.28
C LEU A 158 26.33 16.18 -3.63
N PRO A 159 27.65 16.13 -3.43
CA PRO A 159 28.50 15.02 -3.91
C PRO A 159 28.23 13.67 -3.23
N HIS A 160 27.62 13.65 -2.04
CA HIS A 160 27.28 12.41 -1.33
C HIS A 160 25.85 11.93 -1.64
N VAL A 161 25.04 12.76 -2.30
CA VAL A 161 23.71 12.40 -2.82
C VAL A 161 23.81 12.14 -4.32
N HIS A 162 23.16 11.09 -4.79
CA HIS A 162 23.13 10.76 -6.21
C HIS A 162 21.73 10.93 -6.78
N LEU A 163 21.56 11.88 -7.69
CA LEU A 163 20.32 12.05 -8.44
C LEU A 163 20.13 10.85 -9.38
N SER A 164 19.34 9.88 -8.95
CA SER A 164 19.07 8.67 -9.74
C SER A 164 17.92 8.86 -10.72
N GLY A 165 17.00 9.78 -10.44
CA GLY A 165 15.85 9.93 -11.33
C GLY A 165 14.82 10.92 -10.88
N VAL A 166 13.73 10.90 -11.64
CA VAL A 166 12.51 11.65 -11.36
C VAL A 166 11.32 10.68 -11.25
N GLY A 167 10.26 11.12 -10.58
CA GLY A 167 9.09 10.27 -10.40
C GLY A 167 7.81 11.07 -10.19
N VAL A 168 6.69 10.39 -10.40
CA VAL A 168 5.36 10.93 -10.14
C VAL A 168 4.58 9.99 -9.22
N ASN A 169 3.58 10.52 -8.54
CA ASN A 169 2.54 9.74 -7.91
C ASN A 169 1.17 10.28 -8.30
N LEU A 170 0.24 9.40 -8.64
CA LEU A 170 -1.09 9.74 -9.11
C LEU A 170 -2.13 8.86 -8.41
N SER A 171 -3.35 9.35 -8.28
CA SER A 171 -4.53 8.67 -7.71
C SER A 171 -4.42 8.33 -6.22
N CYS A 172 -3.55 9.00 -5.48
CA CYS A 172 -3.42 8.75 -4.03
C CYS A 172 -4.12 9.80 -3.16
N TYR A 173 -4.32 11.02 -3.68
CA TYR A 173 -5.03 12.11 -2.99
C TYR A 173 -6.04 12.77 -3.93
N GLY A 174 -5.58 13.36 -5.04
CA GLY A 174 -6.44 14.10 -5.98
C GLY A 174 -7.23 13.19 -6.92
N SER A 175 -7.11 11.88 -6.80
CA SER A 175 -7.79 10.88 -7.65
C SER A 175 -7.51 11.07 -9.15
N VAL A 176 -6.40 11.71 -9.50
CA VAL A 176 -5.99 11.93 -10.89
C VAL A 176 -5.51 10.62 -11.49
N ARG A 177 -6.18 10.16 -12.54
CA ARG A 177 -5.83 8.89 -13.21
C ARG A 177 -4.44 8.97 -13.85
N ALA A 178 -3.69 7.92 -13.69
CA ALA A 178 -2.46 7.70 -14.45
C ALA A 178 -2.84 7.37 -15.90
N THR A 179 -2.39 8.20 -16.84
CA THR A 179 -2.68 8.05 -18.27
C THR A 179 -1.38 8.13 -19.10
N PRO A 180 -1.38 7.63 -20.35
CA PRO A 180 -0.24 7.79 -21.23
C PRO A 180 0.22 9.24 -21.39
N GLU A 181 -0.70 10.20 -21.43
CA GLU A 181 -0.40 11.64 -21.54
C GLU A 181 0.36 12.14 -20.31
N LYS A 182 -0.04 11.74 -19.09
CA LYS A 182 0.68 12.06 -17.85
C LYS A 182 2.08 11.46 -17.85
N MET A 183 2.24 10.24 -18.36
CA MET A 183 3.56 9.60 -18.50
C MET A 183 4.43 10.32 -19.55
N GLN A 184 3.86 10.80 -20.65
CA GLN A 184 4.57 11.61 -21.63
C GLN A 184 5.02 12.96 -21.04
N MET A 185 4.19 13.60 -20.18
CA MET A 185 4.60 14.80 -19.44
C MET A 185 5.80 14.51 -18.54
N LEU A 186 5.78 13.40 -17.78
CA LEU A 186 6.90 12.98 -16.95
C LEU A 186 8.18 12.76 -17.77
N LEU A 187 8.07 12.10 -18.93
CA LEU A 187 9.18 11.87 -19.83
C LEU A 187 9.76 13.18 -20.43
N ALA A 188 8.90 14.15 -20.71
CA ALA A 188 9.34 15.47 -21.17
C ALA A 188 10.14 16.21 -20.08
N ILE A 189 9.69 16.12 -18.81
CA ILE A 189 10.41 16.70 -17.68
C ILE A 189 11.73 15.95 -17.45
N ALA A 190 11.74 14.61 -17.52
CA ALA A 190 12.95 13.80 -17.40
C ALA A 190 14.02 14.23 -18.42
N ARG A 191 13.64 14.41 -19.68
CA ARG A 191 14.58 14.91 -20.74
C ARG A 191 15.14 16.28 -20.41
N ARG A 192 14.33 17.23 -19.95
CA ARG A 192 14.80 18.55 -19.53
C ARG A 192 15.82 18.44 -18.38
N VAL A 193 15.60 17.54 -17.42
CA VAL A 193 16.56 17.27 -16.35
C VAL A 193 17.85 16.68 -16.92
N GLU A 194 17.77 15.67 -17.80
CA GLU A 194 18.92 15.03 -18.44
C GLU A 194 19.77 16.03 -19.23
N ASP A 195 19.13 16.92 -20.00
CA ASP A 195 19.80 18.00 -20.73
C ASP A 195 20.52 18.97 -19.78
N ALA A 196 19.89 19.32 -18.66
CA ALA A 196 20.46 20.24 -17.67
C ALA A 196 21.66 19.64 -16.93
N ILE A 197 21.60 18.35 -16.56
CA ILE A 197 22.67 17.66 -15.81
C ILE A 197 23.77 17.06 -16.72
N GLY A 198 23.50 16.93 -18.02
CA GLY A 198 24.43 16.40 -19.01
C GLY A 198 24.61 14.89 -19.00
N ARG A 199 23.66 14.14 -18.47
CA ARG A 199 23.64 12.65 -18.46
C ARG A 199 22.23 12.08 -18.36
N PRO A 200 22.03 10.82 -18.81
CA PRO A 200 20.74 10.15 -18.63
C PRO A 200 20.43 9.89 -17.15
N LEU A 201 19.13 9.85 -16.84
CA LEU A 201 18.61 9.40 -15.55
C LEU A 201 18.50 7.86 -15.52
N GLU A 202 18.85 7.28 -14.38
CA GLU A 202 18.71 5.82 -14.17
C GLU A 202 17.26 5.39 -14.00
N ILE A 203 16.42 6.29 -13.45
CA ILE A 203 15.06 6.02 -13.04
C ILE A 203 14.10 7.10 -13.53
N VAL A 204 13.10 6.69 -14.30
CA VAL A 204 11.89 7.48 -14.55
C VAL A 204 10.72 6.69 -13.98
N SER A 205 10.29 7.10 -12.78
CA SER A 205 9.33 6.33 -11.97
C SER A 205 7.89 6.78 -12.23
N GLY A 206 7.14 5.96 -12.97
CA GLY A 206 5.80 6.25 -13.48
C GLY A 206 4.66 6.07 -12.46
N GLY A 207 4.94 5.96 -11.16
CA GLY A 207 3.90 5.90 -10.14
C GLY A 207 3.80 4.57 -9.41
N ALA A 208 2.58 4.25 -9.01
CA ALA A 208 2.22 3.14 -8.14
C ALA A 208 1.26 2.16 -8.85
N THR A 209 0.46 1.42 -8.08
CA THR A 209 -0.60 0.51 -8.55
C THR A 209 -1.54 1.18 -9.56
N SER A 210 -1.85 2.46 -9.38
CA SER A 210 -2.70 3.25 -10.30
C SER A 210 -2.18 3.31 -11.75
N SER A 211 -0.89 3.07 -11.96
CA SER A 211 -0.28 3.02 -13.30
C SER A 211 -0.27 1.62 -13.92
N TYR A 212 -0.65 0.60 -13.15
CA TYR A 212 -0.66 -0.79 -13.63
C TYR A 212 -1.60 -1.05 -14.81
N PRO A 213 -2.78 -0.43 -14.92
CA PRO A 213 -3.64 -0.60 -16.09
C PRO A 213 -2.94 -0.34 -17.43
N MET A 214 -1.99 0.59 -17.48
CA MET A 214 -1.22 0.85 -18.70
C MET A 214 -0.24 -0.29 -19.06
N ILE A 215 0.26 -1.01 -18.05
CA ILE A 215 1.07 -2.22 -18.29
C ILE A 215 0.16 -3.33 -18.82
N HIS A 216 -0.98 -3.53 -18.19
CA HIS A 216 -1.95 -4.55 -18.57
C HIS A 216 -2.44 -4.39 -20.01
N THR A 217 -2.71 -3.14 -20.42
CA THR A 217 -3.19 -2.81 -21.78
C THR A 217 -2.06 -2.57 -22.79
N GLY A 218 -0.80 -2.60 -22.38
CA GLY A 218 0.34 -2.32 -23.26
C GLY A 218 0.45 -0.85 -23.71
N THR A 219 -0.16 0.08 -22.97
CA THR A 219 -0.20 1.53 -23.31
C THR A 219 0.81 2.37 -22.53
N MET A 220 1.63 1.76 -21.68
CA MET A 220 2.68 2.47 -20.95
C MET A 220 3.72 3.02 -21.94
N PRO A 221 3.99 4.34 -21.97
CA PRO A 221 4.98 4.93 -22.86
C PRO A 221 6.39 4.40 -22.61
N ALA A 222 7.11 4.12 -23.69
CA ALA A 222 8.53 3.76 -23.63
C ALA A 222 9.36 4.87 -22.95
N GLY A 223 10.27 4.47 -22.05
CA GLY A 223 11.07 5.39 -21.25
C GLY A 223 10.63 5.46 -19.78
N ILE A 224 9.39 5.13 -19.44
CA ILE A 224 9.03 4.79 -18.07
C ILE A 224 9.68 3.43 -17.75
N ASN A 225 10.57 3.40 -16.76
CA ASN A 225 11.39 2.22 -16.49
C ASN A 225 11.34 1.74 -15.04
N HIS A 226 10.43 2.31 -14.22
CA HIS A 226 10.29 1.97 -12.82
C HIS A 226 8.86 2.22 -12.32
N LEU A 227 8.32 1.28 -11.52
CA LEU A 227 7.05 1.41 -10.79
C LEU A 227 7.21 0.95 -9.33
N ARG A 228 6.36 1.49 -8.44
CA ARG A 228 6.31 1.18 -7.01
C ARG A 228 4.95 0.53 -6.69
N ILE A 229 4.90 -0.80 -6.74
CA ILE A 229 3.65 -1.56 -6.63
C ILE A 229 3.49 -2.16 -5.24
N GLY A 230 2.31 -2.02 -4.65
CA GLY A 230 1.98 -2.60 -3.34
C GLY A 230 0.59 -3.24 -3.30
N GLU A 231 -0.44 -2.47 -3.57
CA GLU A 231 -1.83 -2.88 -3.47
C GLU A 231 -2.15 -4.13 -4.30
N ASN A 232 -1.80 -4.16 -5.58
CA ASN A 232 -2.03 -5.29 -6.48
C ASN A 232 -1.38 -6.61 -6.03
N ILE A 233 -0.36 -6.52 -5.19
CA ILE A 233 0.32 -7.70 -4.65
C ILE A 233 -0.52 -8.34 -3.56
N LEU A 234 -1.25 -7.53 -2.79
CA LEU A 234 -1.93 -7.95 -1.57
C LEU A 234 -3.40 -8.27 -1.81
N THR A 235 -4.07 -7.43 -2.60
CA THR A 235 -5.52 -7.47 -2.82
C THR A 235 -5.84 -7.22 -4.29
N ALA A 236 -5.68 -8.24 -5.13
CA ALA A 236 -5.92 -8.12 -6.57
C ALA A 236 -7.37 -7.69 -6.91
N GLN A 237 -8.31 -7.81 -5.98
CA GLN A 237 -9.69 -7.36 -6.15
C GLN A 237 -9.79 -5.86 -6.41
N ASP A 238 -8.94 -5.05 -5.78
CA ASP A 238 -8.92 -3.61 -5.97
C ASP A 238 -8.57 -3.20 -7.42
N ILE A 239 -7.88 -4.07 -8.15
CA ILE A 239 -7.58 -3.85 -9.59
C ILE A 239 -8.86 -3.79 -10.42
N ALA A 240 -9.81 -4.68 -10.18
CA ALA A 240 -11.10 -4.69 -10.87
C ALA A 240 -11.98 -3.54 -10.38
N ASP A 241 -12.15 -3.42 -9.06
CA ASP A 241 -13.10 -2.50 -8.44
C ASP A 241 -12.68 -1.03 -8.60
N SER A 242 -11.38 -0.73 -8.43
CA SER A 242 -10.88 0.65 -8.45
C SER A 242 -10.30 1.06 -9.81
N TRP A 243 -9.71 0.12 -10.55
CA TRP A 243 -8.95 0.41 -11.75
C TRP A 243 -9.59 -0.12 -13.04
N GLY A 244 -10.70 -0.88 -12.95
CA GLY A 244 -11.46 -1.38 -14.10
C GLY A 244 -10.74 -2.45 -14.92
N VAL A 245 -9.79 -3.19 -14.31
CA VAL A 245 -9.11 -4.31 -14.92
C VAL A 245 -9.78 -5.60 -14.46
N HIS A 246 -10.71 -6.12 -15.25
CA HIS A 246 -11.57 -7.26 -14.88
C HIS A 246 -11.06 -8.63 -15.36
N ASP A 247 -10.00 -8.67 -16.17
CA ASP A 247 -9.39 -9.85 -16.75
C ASP A 247 -7.99 -10.16 -16.18
N ALA A 248 -7.79 -9.80 -14.90
CA ALA A 248 -6.55 -10.07 -14.18
C ALA A 248 -6.58 -11.36 -13.37
N ASP A 249 -7.23 -12.42 -13.88
CA ASP A 249 -7.41 -13.73 -13.21
C ASP A 249 -6.09 -14.44 -12.86
N TYR A 250 -4.97 -13.96 -13.37
CA TYR A 250 -3.62 -14.40 -13.01
C TYR A 250 -3.15 -13.87 -11.64
N LEU A 251 -3.91 -12.96 -11.01
CA LEU A 251 -3.63 -12.46 -9.68
C LEU A 251 -4.63 -13.05 -8.66
N ARG A 252 -4.09 -13.50 -7.54
CA ARG A 252 -4.88 -13.98 -6.40
C ARG A 252 -5.45 -12.80 -5.63
N ASN A 253 -6.74 -12.85 -5.32
CA ASN A 253 -7.44 -11.83 -4.52
C ASN A 253 -7.71 -12.27 -3.08
N ASP A 254 -7.18 -13.43 -2.70
CA ASP A 254 -7.36 -14.08 -1.41
C ASP A 254 -6.02 -14.42 -0.73
N VAL A 255 -5.00 -13.56 -0.97
CA VAL A 255 -3.70 -13.63 -0.29
C VAL A 255 -3.87 -13.40 1.22
N PHE A 256 -4.77 -12.49 1.58
CA PHE A 256 -5.13 -12.21 2.97
C PHE A 256 -6.59 -12.56 3.23
N ARG A 257 -6.84 -13.13 4.40
CA ARG A 257 -8.16 -13.45 4.92
C ARG A 257 -8.26 -13.02 6.37
N LEU A 258 -9.34 -12.36 6.73
CA LEU A 258 -9.66 -12.06 8.13
C LEU A 258 -10.61 -13.09 8.66
N GLU A 259 -10.37 -13.56 9.88
CA GLU A 259 -11.25 -14.45 10.61
C GLU A 259 -11.68 -13.82 11.93
N ALA A 260 -12.96 -13.94 12.24
CA ALA A 260 -13.53 -13.40 13.48
C ALA A 260 -14.62 -14.30 14.05
N GLU A 261 -14.65 -14.37 15.37
CA GLU A 261 -15.59 -15.24 16.11
C GLU A 261 -16.90 -14.53 16.37
N VAL A 262 -18.01 -15.29 16.25
CA VAL A 262 -19.37 -14.86 16.57
C VAL A 262 -19.60 -14.92 18.08
N VAL A 263 -19.95 -13.78 18.67
CA VAL A 263 -20.18 -13.67 20.12
C VAL A 263 -21.66 -13.56 20.49
N GLU A 264 -22.54 -13.21 19.56
CA GLU A 264 -23.98 -13.16 19.75
C GLU A 264 -24.73 -13.51 18.46
N VAL A 265 -25.83 -14.26 18.56
CA VAL A 265 -26.80 -14.45 17.48
C VAL A 265 -28.20 -14.25 18.04
N LYS A 266 -28.95 -13.26 17.50
CA LYS A 266 -30.31 -12.94 17.92
C LYS A 266 -31.15 -12.36 16.80
N GLU A 267 -32.45 -12.64 16.83
CA GLU A 267 -33.41 -11.94 15.97
C GLU A 267 -33.64 -10.53 16.53
N LYS A 268 -33.47 -9.52 15.67
CA LYS A 268 -33.62 -8.10 16.03
C LYS A 268 -34.28 -7.32 14.89
N PRO A 269 -35.01 -6.21 15.19
CA PRO A 269 -35.47 -5.28 14.18
C PRO A 269 -34.29 -4.69 13.38
N THR A 270 -34.51 -4.44 12.11
CA THR A 270 -33.50 -3.79 11.25
C THR A 270 -33.46 -2.28 11.44
N TYR A 271 -34.56 -1.69 11.89
CA TYR A 271 -34.65 -0.27 12.21
C TYR A 271 -34.44 -0.03 13.72
N PRO A 272 -33.51 0.83 14.13
CA PRO A 272 -33.26 1.14 15.54
C PRO A 272 -34.51 1.76 16.20
N GLN A 273 -34.72 1.43 17.48
CA GLN A 273 -35.88 1.89 18.25
C GLN A 273 -35.48 3.09 19.12
N GLY A 274 -36.15 4.23 18.96
CA GLY A 274 -35.92 5.46 19.72
C GLY A 274 -35.57 6.67 18.86
N GLU A 275 -35.24 7.79 19.51
CA GLU A 275 -34.76 8.99 18.83
C GLU A 275 -33.33 8.76 18.30
N LEU A 276 -33.16 9.00 17.01
CA LEU A 276 -31.85 8.75 16.34
C LEU A 276 -30.93 9.96 16.46
N GLY A 277 -29.72 9.72 16.90
CA GLY A 277 -28.63 10.71 16.98
C GLY A 277 -27.52 10.41 15.97
N ALA A 278 -26.28 10.64 16.41
CA ALA A 278 -25.09 10.22 15.69
C ALA A 278 -24.50 8.92 16.31
N ASP A 279 -23.81 8.13 15.50
CA ASP A 279 -23.06 6.98 15.98
C ASP A 279 -21.79 7.43 16.74
N ALA A 280 -21.01 6.47 17.25
CA ALA A 280 -19.77 6.72 18.00
C ALA A 280 -18.70 7.48 17.18
N PHE A 281 -18.83 7.53 15.86
CA PHE A 281 -17.92 8.22 14.92
C PHE A 281 -18.51 9.53 14.36
N GLY A 282 -19.62 10.02 14.94
CA GLY A 282 -20.27 11.23 14.52
C GLY A 282 -21.07 11.12 13.23
N ARG A 283 -21.29 9.91 12.71
CA ARG A 283 -22.07 9.67 11.50
C ARG A 283 -23.55 9.61 11.81
N LYS A 284 -24.38 9.92 10.80
CA LYS A 284 -25.83 9.75 10.86
C LYS A 284 -26.25 8.70 9.84
N PRO A 285 -26.13 7.40 10.17
CA PRO A 285 -26.44 6.33 9.23
C PRO A 285 -27.93 6.34 8.90
N VAL A 286 -28.24 5.95 7.67
CA VAL A 286 -29.61 5.70 7.21
C VAL A 286 -29.91 4.23 7.32
N TYR A 287 -31.00 3.89 7.98
CA TYR A 287 -31.44 2.52 8.17
C TYR A 287 -32.66 2.21 7.31
N GLU A 288 -32.70 1.01 6.76
CA GLU A 288 -33.86 0.47 6.05
C GLU A 288 -34.63 -0.46 6.97
N ASP A 289 -35.95 -0.26 7.11
CA ASP A 289 -36.78 -1.19 7.85
C ASP A 289 -37.17 -2.38 6.98
N ARG A 290 -36.57 -3.54 7.31
CA ARG A 290 -36.83 -4.84 6.68
C ARG A 290 -37.47 -5.83 7.65
N GLY A 291 -38.05 -5.33 8.75
CA GLY A 291 -38.65 -6.15 9.81
C GLY A 291 -37.60 -6.84 10.71
N LEU A 292 -37.95 -8.01 11.20
CA LEU A 292 -37.08 -8.85 12.04
C LEU A 292 -36.10 -9.64 11.17
N ARG A 293 -34.82 -9.60 11.54
CA ARG A 293 -33.75 -10.32 10.86
C ARG A 293 -32.81 -10.95 11.89
N LEU A 294 -32.26 -12.11 11.54
CA LEU A 294 -31.28 -12.78 12.39
C LEU A 294 -29.93 -12.04 12.25
N ARG A 295 -29.46 -11.49 13.37
CA ARG A 295 -28.19 -10.76 13.44
C ARG A 295 -27.15 -11.55 14.22
N ALA A 296 -25.93 -11.56 13.72
CA ALA A 296 -24.75 -12.00 14.43
C ALA A 296 -23.89 -10.78 14.78
N ILE A 297 -23.22 -10.85 15.94
CA ILE A 297 -22.20 -9.90 16.37
C ILE A 297 -20.87 -10.63 16.41
N LEU A 298 -19.84 -10.03 15.83
CA LEU A 298 -18.47 -10.50 15.88
C LEU A 298 -17.65 -9.70 16.87
N ALA A 299 -16.67 -10.34 17.51
CA ALA A 299 -15.58 -9.71 18.23
C ALA A 299 -14.56 -9.11 17.26
N LEU A 300 -14.99 -8.12 16.48
CA LEU A 300 -14.23 -7.42 15.45
C LEU A 300 -14.83 -6.04 15.26
N GLY A 301 -14.04 -4.99 15.27
CA GLY A 301 -14.54 -3.63 15.15
C GLY A 301 -13.76 -2.74 14.18
N ARG A 302 -14.17 -1.48 14.12
CA ARG A 302 -13.46 -0.47 13.30
C ARG A 302 -12.05 -0.22 13.80
N ALA A 303 -11.79 -0.44 15.09
CA ALA A 303 -10.45 -0.32 15.65
C ALA A 303 -9.47 -1.32 14.98
N ASP A 304 -9.96 -2.48 14.56
CA ASP A 304 -9.14 -3.55 14.01
C ASP A 304 -8.88 -3.39 12.51
N ILE A 305 -9.89 -2.95 11.75
CA ILE A 305 -9.86 -2.99 10.28
C ILE A 305 -10.18 -1.65 9.61
N GLY A 306 -10.52 -0.61 10.37
CA GLY A 306 -10.87 0.72 9.85
C GLY A 306 -12.27 0.77 9.24
N ASP A 307 -12.39 0.56 7.93
CA ASP A 307 -13.65 0.63 7.22
C ASP A 307 -14.41 -0.70 7.23
N MET A 308 -15.61 -0.68 7.83
CA MET A 308 -16.46 -1.87 7.97
C MET A 308 -17.35 -2.08 6.74
N GLU A 309 -17.67 -1.03 6.01
CA GLU A 309 -18.64 -1.03 4.91
C GLU A 309 -18.12 -1.80 3.68
N THR A 310 -16.80 -1.87 3.54
CA THR A 310 -16.15 -2.59 2.43
C THR A 310 -15.74 -4.02 2.78
N LEU A 311 -15.95 -4.44 4.04
CA LEU A 311 -15.67 -5.82 4.48
C LEU A 311 -16.65 -6.80 3.83
N ARG A 312 -16.15 -7.89 3.25
CA ARG A 312 -16.96 -8.86 2.47
C ARG A 312 -16.92 -10.25 3.08
N PRO A 313 -18.03 -10.71 3.70
CA PRO A 313 -18.13 -12.09 4.16
C PRO A 313 -17.90 -13.08 3.01
N THR A 314 -17.22 -14.19 3.28
CA THR A 314 -17.03 -15.27 2.28
C THR A 314 -18.25 -16.17 2.21
N MET A 315 -19.04 -16.23 3.30
CA MET A 315 -20.27 -17.04 3.37
C MET A 315 -21.38 -16.36 2.56
N PRO A 316 -21.97 -17.03 1.56
CA PRO A 316 -23.09 -16.48 0.79
C PRO A 316 -24.29 -16.15 1.72
N GLY A 317 -25.04 -15.11 1.38
CA GLY A 317 -26.23 -14.71 2.14
C GLY A 317 -25.94 -13.97 3.45
N VAL A 318 -24.65 -13.86 3.86
CA VAL A 318 -24.24 -13.03 4.99
C VAL A 318 -23.87 -11.64 4.48
N THR A 319 -24.34 -10.61 5.18
CA THR A 319 -24.03 -9.22 4.83
C THR A 319 -23.59 -8.42 6.05
N VAL A 320 -22.65 -7.49 5.87
CA VAL A 320 -22.25 -6.55 6.92
C VAL A 320 -23.29 -5.44 7.00
N VAL A 321 -23.88 -5.26 8.19
CA VAL A 321 -24.84 -4.19 8.48
C VAL A 321 -24.11 -2.92 8.92
N GLY A 322 -23.01 -3.07 9.64
CA GLY A 322 -22.21 -1.98 10.18
C GLY A 322 -21.43 -2.44 11.41
N GLY A 323 -20.95 -1.48 12.20
CA GLY A 323 -20.21 -1.83 13.41
C GLY A 323 -19.84 -0.63 14.26
N SER A 324 -19.41 -0.93 15.48
CA SER A 324 -18.82 0.02 16.42
C SER A 324 -17.29 -0.06 16.41
N SER A 325 -16.63 0.51 17.42
CA SER A 325 -15.19 0.35 17.62
C SER A 325 -14.76 -1.11 17.72
N ASP A 326 -15.56 -1.95 18.41
CA ASP A 326 -15.16 -3.29 18.85
C ASP A 326 -16.12 -4.41 18.39
N HIS A 327 -17.18 -4.07 17.63
CA HIS A 327 -18.19 -5.03 17.20
C HIS A 327 -18.55 -4.83 15.72
N CYS A 328 -18.56 -5.90 14.97
CA CYS A 328 -19.15 -5.98 13.63
C CYS A 328 -20.53 -6.63 13.72
N ILE A 329 -21.52 -6.02 13.07
CA ILE A 329 -22.89 -6.51 13.02
C ILE A 329 -23.18 -7.08 11.64
N LEU A 330 -23.58 -8.33 11.60
CA LEU A 330 -23.95 -9.04 10.38
C LEU A 330 -25.45 -9.32 10.35
N ASP A 331 -26.04 -9.33 9.16
CA ASP A 331 -27.29 -9.99 8.86
C ASP A 331 -26.97 -11.40 8.33
N VAL A 332 -27.42 -12.42 9.03
CA VAL A 332 -27.16 -13.84 8.72
C VAL A 332 -28.44 -14.61 8.39
N THR A 333 -29.55 -13.90 8.17
CA THR A 333 -30.87 -14.51 7.91
C THR A 333 -30.86 -15.41 6.68
N ASP A 334 -30.15 -15.01 5.65
CA ASP A 334 -30.11 -15.70 4.35
C ASP A 334 -28.86 -16.60 4.20
N ALA A 335 -28.16 -16.87 5.31
CA ALA A 335 -27.04 -17.80 5.33
C ALA A 335 -27.48 -19.23 4.98
N PRO A 336 -26.71 -19.98 4.16
CA PRO A 336 -27.10 -21.34 3.76
C PRO A 336 -27.08 -22.36 4.90
N GLN A 337 -26.40 -22.00 5.99
CA GLN A 337 -26.32 -22.80 7.22
C GLN A 337 -26.57 -21.90 8.43
N PRO A 338 -27.20 -22.40 9.51
CA PRO A 338 -27.35 -21.63 10.74
C PRO A 338 -26.00 -21.18 11.29
N VAL A 339 -25.87 -19.87 11.56
CA VAL A 339 -24.72 -19.30 12.25
C VAL A 339 -24.99 -19.36 13.75
N GLN A 340 -23.99 -19.76 14.53
CA GLN A 340 -24.06 -19.94 15.99
C GLN A 340 -22.97 -19.18 16.71
N VAL A 341 -23.16 -18.93 18.01
CA VAL A 341 -22.11 -18.38 18.86
C VAL A 341 -20.94 -19.36 18.94
N GLY A 342 -19.72 -18.84 18.75
CA GLY A 342 -18.49 -19.62 18.68
C GLY A 342 -18.08 -19.98 17.24
N ASP A 343 -18.96 -19.78 16.24
CA ASP A 343 -18.54 -19.94 14.84
C ASP A 343 -17.52 -18.90 14.44
N VAL A 344 -16.58 -19.29 13.59
CA VAL A 344 -15.59 -18.38 13.00
C VAL A 344 -15.99 -18.08 11.57
N LEU A 345 -16.18 -16.81 11.26
CA LEU A 345 -16.52 -16.34 9.93
C LEU A 345 -15.31 -15.70 9.26
N SER A 346 -15.15 -16.01 7.98
CA SER A 346 -14.03 -15.51 7.15
C SER A 346 -14.48 -14.37 6.25
N PHE A 347 -13.56 -13.43 5.99
CA PHE A 347 -13.81 -12.23 5.20
C PHE A 347 -12.73 -11.98 4.16
N ARG A 348 -13.14 -11.56 2.97
CA ARG A 348 -12.25 -10.96 1.96
C ARG A 348 -11.99 -9.51 2.32
N LEU A 349 -10.77 -9.09 2.04
CA LEU A 349 -10.25 -7.78 2.43
C LEU A 349 -9.94 -6.92 1.22
N CYS A 350 -10.15 -5.60 1.36
CA CYS A 350 -9.53 -4.61 0.51
C CYS A 350 -8.21 -4.12 1.15
N TYR A 351 -7.46 -3.30 0.42
CA TYR A 351 -6.15 -2.82 0.86
C TYR A 351 -6.17 -2.11 2.23
N SER A 352 -7.21 -1.31 2.51
CA SER A 352 -7.31 -0.60 3.79
C SER A 352 -7.41 -1.55 4.98
N HIS A 353 -8.16 -2.65 4.85
CA HIS A 353 -8.29 -3.65 5.93
C HIS A 353 -6.95 -4.28 6.27
N VAL A 354 -6.18 -4.72 5.26
CA VAL A 354 -4.84 -5.30 5.48
C VAL A 354 -3.92 -4.27 6.14
N LEU A 355 -3.96 -3.01 5.65
CA LEU A 355 -3.15 -1.92 6.19
C LEU A 355 -3.46 -1.65 7.68
N TYR A 356 -4.73 -1.65 8.08
CA TYR A 356 -5.13 -1.41 9.47
C TYR A 356 -4.82 -2.63 10.33
N ALA A 357 -5.29 -3.82 9.96
CA ALA A 357 -5.12 -5.03 10.75
C ALA A 357 -3.65 -5.35 11.05
N THR A 358 -2.76 -5.18 10.08
CA THR A 358 -1.32 -5.46 10.26
C THR A 358 -0.58 -4.44 11.13
N GLN A 359 -1.19 -3.30 11.45
CA GLN A 359 -0.64 -2.31 12.38
C GLN A 359 -1.05 -2.56 13.84
N ARG A 360 -1.89 -3.58 14.07
CA ARG A 360 -2.44 -3.90 15.38
C ARG A 360 -1.67 -5.04 16.03
N ASP A 361 -1.25 -4.85 17.29
CA ASP A 361 -0.61 -5.90 18.08
C ASP A 361 -1.62 -6.97 18.55
N ASP A 362 -2.89 -6.61 18.61
CA ASP A 362 -4.00 -7.45 19.07
C ASP A 362 -4.76 -8.17 17.94
N VAL A 363 -4.34 -7.98 16.68
CA VAL A 363 -4.76 -8.76 15.52
C VAL A 363 -3.55 -9.57 15.01
N PRO A 364 -3.34 -10.80 15.47
CA PRO A 364 -2.21 -11.60 15.06
C PRO A 364 -2.25 -11.89 13.57
N VAL A 365 -1.08 -11.82 12.91
CA VAL A 365 -0.90 -12.26 11.54
C VAL A 365 -0.37 -13.68 11.56
N VAL A 366 -1.14 -14.62 11.02
CA VAL A 366 -0.79 -16.05 10.97
C VAL A 366 -0.54 -16.48 9.53
N VAL A 367 0.38 -17.40 9.33
CA VAL A 367 0.66 -17.97 8.01
C VAL A 367 -0.27 -19.15 7.80
N CYS A 368 -1.01 -19.17 6.70
CA CYS A 368 -1.75 -20.36 6.30
C CYS A 368 -0.78 -21.52 6.01
N PRO A 369 -1.10 -22.73 6.48
CA PRO A 369 -0.27 -23.91 6.26
C PRO A 369 -0.20 -24.30 4.77
#